data_f059621ce0320f7a409e586416433955
#
_entry.id   f059621ce0320f7a409e586416433955
#
_cell.length_a   1.000
_cell.length_b   1.000
_cell.length_c   1.000
_cell.angle_alpha   90.00
_cell.angle_beta   90.00
_cell.angle_gamma   90.00
#
_symmetry.space_group_name_H-M   'P 1'
#
loop_
_entity.id
_entity.type
_entity.pdbx_description
1 polymer ?
#
loop_
_entity_poly.entity_id
_entity_poly.type
_entity_poly.pdbx_seq_one_letter_code
_entity_poly.pdbx_strand_id
1 'polypeptide(L)'
;PVLLAIIHQESTFRSDARPPPRTWYLGFIPGPRPSSAYGYSQALDGTWGDYITATRNHNANRDDFSDAVDFVGWYVHQTARRNRVAKHDAYHQYLAYHEGHGGFARGSYRKKPWLMKRAREADQLAKRYRAQLARCETQLATSSSRWWAF
;
A
#
# COMPACT_ATOMS: atom_id res chain seq x y z
N PRO A 1 2.35 -4.38 -10.19
CA PRO A 1 1.05 -3.72 -10.41
C PRO A 1 0.21 -3.60 -9.14
N VAL A 2 0.03 -4.70 -8.37
CA VAL A 2 -0.80 -4.68 -7.12
C VAL A 2 -0.25 -3.70 -6.09
N LEU A 3 1.05 -3.73 -5.81
CA LEU A 3 1.69 -2.84 -4.84
C LEU A 3 1.48 -1.37 -5.20
N LEU A 4 1.68 -1.01 -6.46
CA LEU A 4 1.45 0.35 -6.96
C LEU A 4 -0.03 0.76 -6.86
N ALA A 5 -0.96 -0.16 -7.10
CA ALA A 5 -2.38 0.11 -6.97
C ALA A 5 -2.78 0.38 -5.51
N ILE A 6 -2.21 -0.34 -4.55
CA ILE A 6 -2.41 -0.10 -3.12
C ILE A 6 -1.86 1.29 -2.76
N ILE A 7 -0.59 1.59 -3.09
CA ILE A 7 0.03 2.89 -2.80
C ILE A 7 -0.76 4.04 -3.42
N HIS A 8 -1.24 3.88 -4.66
CA HIS A 8 -2.08 4.88 -5.30
C HIS A 8 -3.36 5.15 -4.50
N GLN A 9 -4.06 4.10 -4.07
CA GLN A 9 -5.29 4.24 -3.29
C GLN A 9 -5.04 4.87 -1.90
N GLU A 10 -3.88 4.63 -1.30
CA GLU A 10 -3.57 5.12 0.05
C GLU A 10 -3.11 6.59 0.05
N SER A 11 -2.25 6.98 -0.86
CA SER A 11 -1.60 8.30 -0.82
C SER A 11 -1.63 9.08 -2.15
N THR A 12 -2.05 8.44 -3.25
CA THR A 12 -1.87 8.99 -4.62
C THR A 12 -0.38 9.33 -4.88
N PHE A 13 0.52 8.45 -4.40
CA PHE A 13 1.97 8.60 -4.47
C PHE A 13 2.55 9.83 -3.75
N ARG A 14 1.89 10.31 -2.69
CA ARG A 14 2.40 11.41 -1.87
C ARG A 14 3.22 10.86 -0.71
N SER A 15 4.47 11.30 -0.60
CA SER A 15 5.41 10.90 0.46
C SER A 15 4.98 11.39 1.85
N ASP A 16 4.35 12.56 1.91
CA ASP A 16 3.95 13.25 3.14
C ASP A 16 2.48 13.03 3.51
N ALA A 17 1.79 12.11 2.85
CA ALA A 17 0.36 11.87 3.07
C ALA A 17 0.08 11.52 4.54
N ARG A 18 -0.90 12.21 5.10
CA ARG A 18 -1.40 11.98 6.47
C ARG A 18 -2.91 12.14 6.51
N PRO A 19 -3.62 11.41 7.38
CA PRO A 19 -5.03 11.70 7.63
C PRO A 19 -5.22 13.15 8.08
N PRO A 20 -6.27 13.85 7.64
CA PRO A 20 -6.58 15.18 8.12
C PRO A 20 -6.83 15.18 9.63
N PRO A 21 -6.53 16.27 10.35
CA PRO A 21 -6.86 16.38 11.75
C PRO A 21 -8.38 16.28 11.93
N ARG A 22 -8.80 15.66 13.05
CA ARG A 22 -10.21 15.44 13.35
C ARG A 22 -10.97 16.71 13.69
N THR A 23 -10.26 17.67 14.29
CA THR A 23 -10.78 18.97 14.71
C THR A 23 -9.77 20.07 14.42
N TRP A 24 -10.26 21.29 14.26
CA TRP A 24 -9.44 22.48 14.15
C TRP A 24 -9.78 23.41 15.31
N TYR A 25 -8.81 23.71 16.16
CA TYR A 25 -8.99 24.69 17.25
C TYR A 25 -8.78 26.09 16.69
N LEU A 26 -9.66 27.03 17.06
CA LEU A 26 -9.65 28.41 16.56
C LEU A 26 -9.66 28.53 15.03
N GLY A 27 -10.08 27.47 14.32
CA GLY A 27 -10.14 27.43 12.86
C GLY A 27 -8.80 27.24 12.13
N PHE A 28 -7.67 27.29 12.82
CA PHE A 28 -6.34 27.20 12.21
C PHE A 28 -5.33 26.29 12.95
N ILE A 29 -5.59 25.90 14.18
CA ILE A 29 -4.70 24.99 14.94
C ILE A 29 -5.19 23.56 14.72
N PRO A 30 -4.42 22.67 14.08
CA PRO A 30 -4.83 21.29 13.86
C PRO A 30 -4.90 20.52 15.18
N GLY A 31 -6.03 19.86 15.43
CA GLY A 31 -6.21 18.93 16.53
C GLY A 31 -5.57 17.56 16.27
N PRO A 32 -5.76 16.59 17.18
CA PRO A 32 -5.18 15.25 17.04
C PRO A 32 -5.69 14.54 15.77
N ARG A 33 -4.81 13.81 15.12
CA ARG A 33 -5.14 13.01 13.94
C ARG A 33 -5.86 11.72 14.35
N PRO A 34 -6.76 11.20 13.51
CA PRO A 34 -7.54 9.99 13.83
C PRO A 34 -6.69 8.70 13.83
N SER A 35 -5.52 8.72 13.21
CA SER A 35 -4.61 7.57 13.14
C SER A 35 -3.17 8.01 12.92
N SER A 36 -2.23 7.09 13.16
CA SER A 36 -0.79 7.27 12.90
C SER A 36 -0.38 6.96 11.45
N ALA A 37 -1.33 6.78 10.53
CA ALA A 37 -1.06 6.51 9.12
C ALA A 37 -0.19 7.61 8.52
N TYR A 38 0.89 7.21 7.80
CA TYR A 38 1.84 8.15 7.23
C TYR A 38 2.49 7.62 5.95
N GLY A 39 2.86 8.58 5.08
CA GLY A 39 3.68 8.34 3.90
C GLY A 39 2.95 7.65 2.76
N TYR A 40 3.72 7.11 1.84
CA TYR A 40 3.23 6.47 0.62
C TYR A 40 2.25 5.32 0.88
N SER A 41 2.54 4.49 1.85
CA SER A 41 1.76 3.28 2.16
C SER A 41 0.66 3.49 3.19
N GLN A 42 0.58 4.65 3.83
CA GLN A 42 -0.33 4.93 4.94
C GLN A 42 -0.24 3.89 6.08
N ALA A 43 0.95 3.31 6.26
CA ALA A 43 1.20 2.34 7.31
C ALA A 43 0.99 2.96 8.69
N LEU A 44 0.32 2.23 9.59
CA LEU A 44 0.22 2.58 11.00
C LEU A 44 1.53 2.27 11.72
N ASP A 45 1.84 3.01 12.81
CA ASP A 45 3.07 2.83 13.57
C ASP A 45 3.30 1.39 14.01
N GLY A 46 2.26 0.71 14.55
CA GLY A 46 2.36 -0.68 14.98
C GLY A 46 2.68 -1.64 13.82
N THR A 47 1.97 -1.50 12.69
CA THR A 47 2.20 -2.38 11.52
C THR A 47 3.55 -2.11 10.87
N TRP A 48 4.02 -0.86 10.89
CA TRP A 48 5.37 -0.52 10.43
C TRP A 48 6.44 -1.11 11.35
N GLY A 49 6.23 -1.05 12.67
CA GLY A 49 7.12 -1.69 13.65
C GLY A 49 7.21 -3.21 13.47
N ASP A 50 6.08 -3.88 13.19
CA ASP A 50 6.05 -5.31 12.87
C ASP A 50 6.88 -5.62 11.61
N TYR A 51 6.78 -4.78 10.57
CA TYR A 51 7.57 -4.92 9.36
C TYR A 51 9.07 -4.75 9.63
N ILE A 52 9.48 -3.68 10.34
CA ILE A 52 10.87 -3.44 10.71
C ILE A 52 11.44 -4.63 11.49
N THR A 53 10.69 -5.14 12.46
CA THR A 53 11.10 -6.28 13.27
C THR A 53 11.26 -7.55 12.41
N ALA A 54 10.29 -7.81 11.52
CA ALA A 54 10.28 -9.02 10.70
C ALA A 54 11.38 -9.01 9.61
N THR A 55 11.70 -7.85 9.06
CA THR A 55 12.68 -7.71 7.95
C THR A 55 14.07 -7.28 8.43
N ARG A 56 14.19 -6.80 9.68
CA ARG A 56 15.40 -6.17 10.24
C ARG A 56 15.86 -4.92 9.48
N ASN A 57 14.96 -4.30 8.71
CA ASN A 57 15.26 -3.07 7.96
C ASN A 57 15.04 -1.84 8.85
N HIS A 58 15.93 -1.63 9.82
CA HIS A 58 15.81 -0.55 10.82
C HIS A 58 15.96 0.86 10.23
N ASN A 59 16.47 1.00 9.02
CA ASN A 59 16.66 2.29 8.35
C ASN A 59 15.50 2.65 7.41
N ALA A 60 14.48 1.81 7.28
CA ALA A 60 13.35 2.06 6.40
C ALA A 60 12.53 3.27 6.84
N ASN A 61 12.09 4.08 5.87
CA ASN A 61 11.29 5.28 6.06
C ASN A 61 9.96 5.18 5.29
N ARG A 62 8.85 5.58 5.92
CA ARG A 62 7.51 5.53 5.30
C ARG A 62 7.32 6.56 4.16
N ASP A 63 8.14 7.59 4.11
CA ASP A 63 8.19 8.61 3.07
C ASP A 63 9.24 8.33 1.97
N ASP A 64 10.00 7.25 2.09
CA ASP A 64 10.78 6.68 0.99
C ASP A 64 9.91 5.72 0.17
N PHE A 65 9.94 5.89 -1.16
CA PHE A 65 9.10 5.10 -2.06
C PHE A 65 9.52 3.63 -2.14
N SER A 66 10.83 3.36 -2.13
CA SER A 66 11.36 1.99 -2.20
C SER A 66 10.97 1.21 -0.94
N ASP A 67 11.16 1.81 0.23
CA ASP A 67 10.79 1.23 1.51
C ASP A 67 9.29 1.00 1.63
N ALA A 68 8.47 1.95 1.14
CA ALA A 68 7.02 1.80 1.11
C ALA A 68 6.58 0.67 0.18
N VAL A 69 7.22 0.49 -0.97
CA VAL A 69 6.94 -0.63 -1.89
C VAL A 69 7.33 -1.96 -1.24
N ASP A 70 8.48 -2.04 -0.58
CA ASP A 70 8.92 -3.23 0.13
C ASP A 70 7.95 -3.59 1.27
N PHE A 71 7.55 -2.60 2.08
CA PHE A 71 6.53 -2.78 3.12
C PHE A 71 5.22 -3.34 2.57
N VAL A 72 4.67 -2.74 1.50
CA VAL A 72 3.44 -3.22 0.87
C VAL A 72 3.63 -4.64 0.32
N GLY A 73 4.80 -4.94 -0.25
CA GLY A 73 5.18 -6.28 -0.70
C GLY A 73 5.19 -7.31 0.43
N TRP A 74 5.79 -6.95 1.56
CA TRP A 74 5.77 -7.76 2.78
C TRP A 74 4.35 -7.99 3.27
N TYR A 75 3.51 -6.96 3.32
CA TYR A 75 2.12 -7.07 3.77
C TYR A 75 1.28 -7.98 2.86
N VAL A 76 1.40 -7.82 1.54
CA VAL A 76 0.76 -8.68 0.52
C VAL A 76 1.20 -10.14 0.68
N HIS A 77 2.49 -10.37 0.98
CA HIS A 77 2.99 -11.71 1.27
C HIS A 77 2.37 -12.31 2.54
N GLN A 78 2.25 -11.52 3.62
CA GLN A 78 1.57 -11.95 4.84
C GLN A 78 0.09 -12.27 4.59
N THR A 79 -0.61 -11.45 3.80
CA THR A 79 -2.00 -11.69 3.40
C THR A 79 -2.14 -13.02 2.63
N ALA A 80 -1.22 -13.28 1.69
CA ALA A 80 -1.23 -14.54 0.94
C ALA A 80 -1.05 -15.76 1.86
N ARG A 81 -0.17 -15.67 2.84
CA ARG A 81 0.07 -16.76 3.80
C ARG A 81 -1.06 -16.95 4.81
N ARG A 82 -1.55 -15.85 5.40
CA ARG A 82 -2.52 -15.90 6.51
C ARG A 82 -3.96 -16.08 6.02
N ASN A 83 -4.31 -15.42 4.93
CA ASN A 83 -5.69 -15.35 4.42
C ASN A 83 -5.88 -16.14 3.12
N ARG A 84 -4.83 -16.78 2.58
CA ARG A 84 -4.85 -17.55 1.32
C ARG A 84 -5.30 -16.73 0.11
N VAL A 85 -5.03 -15.42 0.12
CA VAL A 85 -5.31 -14.51 -1.00
C VAL A 85 -4.14 -14.52 -1.97
N ALA A 86 -4.38 -14.76 -3.26
CA ALA A 86 -3.33 -14.72 -4.26
C ALA A 86 -2.68 -13.32 -4.33
N LYS A 87 -1.35 -13.25 -4.49
CA LYS A 87 -0.61 -11.97 -4.53
C LYS A 87 -1.05 -11.05 -5.68
N HIS A 88 -1.60 -11.62 -6.75
CA HIS A 88 -2.08 -10.87 -7.91
C HIS A 88 -3.56 -10.44 -7.80
N ASP A 89 -4.28 -10.87 -6.77
CA ASP A 89 -5.67 -10.52 -6.51
C ASP A 89 -5.73 -9.16 -5.78
N ALA A 90 -5.69 -8.09 -6.56
CA ALA A 90 -5.63 -6.73 -6.04
C ALA A 90 -6.87 -6.35 -5.21
N TYR A 91 -8.05 -6.89 -5.56
CA TYR A 91 -9.29 -6.62 -4.85
C TYR A 91 -9.23 -7.11 -3.39
N HIS A 92 -8.94 -8.39 -3.19
CA HIS A 92 -8.88 -8.97 -1.84
C HIS A 92 -7.63 -8.53 -1.07
N GLN A 93 -6.50 -8.29 -1.76
CA GLN A 93 -5.31 -7.73 -1.15
C GLN A 93 -5.59 -6.33 -0.56
N TYR A 94 -6.29 -5.47 -1.30
CA TYR A 94 -6.66 -4.14 -0.80
C TYR A 94 -7.64 -4.21 0.38
N LEU A 95 -8.65 -5.10 0.34
CA LEU A 95 -9.54 -5.33 1.46
C LEU A 95 -8.80 -5.76 2.72
N ALA A 96 -7.87 -6.70 2.59
CA ALA A 96 -7.05 -7.17 3.70
C ALA A 96 -6.09 -6.10 4.22
N TYR A 97 -5.55 -5.27 3.31
CA TYR A 97 -4.69 -4.15 3.66
C TYR A 97 -5.41 -3.14 4.56
N HIS A 98 -6.62 -2.77 4.20
CA HIS A 98 -7.43 -1.81 4.94
C HIS A 98 -8.01 -2.35 6.26
N GLU A 99 -8.52 -3.60 6.25
CA GLU A 99 -9.18 -4.20 7.43
C GLU A 99 -8.22 -4.84 8.42
N GLY A 100 -6.96 -5.03 8.00
CA GLY A 100 -6.04 -5.92 8.69
C GLY A 100 -6.39 -7.40 8.44
N HIS A 101 -5.42 -8.29 8.62
CA HIS A 101 -5.58 -9.73 8.34
C HIS A 101 -6.73 -10.37 9.13
N GLY A 102 -6.91 -9.98 10.40
CA GLY A 102 -7.99 -10.49 11.25
C GLY A 102 -9.36 -9.96 10.87
N GLY A 103 -9.47 -8.67 10.54
CA GLY A 103 -10.71 -8.06 10.07
C GLY A 103 -11.17 -8.67 8.74
N PHE A 104 -10.24 -8.84 7.82
CA PHE A 104 -10.49 -9.50 6.55
C PHE A 104 -11.00 -10.94 6.74
N ALA A 105 -10.32 -11.74 7.58
CA ALA A 105 -10.72 -13.12 7.86
C ALA A 105 -12.15 -13.22 8.41
N ARG A 106 -12.57 -12.26 9.25
CA ARG A 106 -13.95 -12.18 9.77
C ARG A 106 -14.94 -11.60 8.78
N GLY A 107 -14.51 -11.13 7.62
CA GLY A 107 -15.37 -10.53 6.59
C GLY A 107 -15.94 -9.17 6.99
N SER A 108 -15.27 -8.39 7.85
CA SER A 108 -15.73 -7.07 8.33
C SER A 108 -15.97 -6.06 7.21
N TYR A 109 -15.24 -6.17 6.10
CA TYR A 109 -15.41 -5.36 4.89
C TYR A 109 -16.79 -5.46 4.26
N ARG A 110 -17.52 -6.60 4.45
CA ARG A 110 -18.84 -6.81 3.87
C ARG A 110 -19.87 -5.77 4.33
N LYS A 111 -19.65 -5.19 5.51
CA LYS A 111 -20.49 -4.11 6.07
C LYS A 111 -20.07 -2.72 5.61
N LYS A 112 -19.07 -2.61 4.70
CA LYS A 112 -18.48 -1.35 4.23
C LYS A 112 -18.54 -1.26 2.70
N PRO A 113 -19.71 -0.90 2.10
CA PRO A 113 -19.84 -0.81 0.63
C PRO A 113 -18.82 0.13 -0.01
N TRP A 114 -18.48 1.22 0.68
CA TRP A 114 -17.46 2.16 0.23
C TRP A 114 -16.06 1.52 0.11
N LEU A 115 -15.71 0.63 1.05
CA LEU A 115 -14.41 -0.08 0.99
C LEU A 115 -14.37 -1.08 -0.16
N MET A 116 -15.48 -1.80 -0.39
CA MET A 116 -15.58 -2.69 -1.54
C MET A 116 -15.51 -1.93 -2.88
N LYS A 117 -16.03 -0.69 -2.93
CA LYS A 117 -15.85 0.20 -4.10
C LYS A 117 -14.38 0.55 -4.30
N ARG A 118 -13.69 1.00 -3.25
CA ARG A 118 -12.24 1.30 -3.28
C ARG A 118 -11.41 0.09 -3.71
N ALA A 119 -11.75 -1.10 -3.23
CA ALA A 119 -11.07 -2.33 -3.63
C ALA A 119 -11.25 -2.65 -5.12
N ARG A 120 -12.43 -2.40 -5.70
CA ARG A 120 -12.64 -2.51 -7.16
C ARG A 120 -11.81 -1.49 -7.94
N GLU A 121 -11.69 -0.27 -7.44
CA GLU A 121 -10.82 0.76 -8.03
C GLU A 121 -9.34 0.34 -8.00
N ALA A 122 -8.88 -0.24 -6.89
CA ALA A 122 -7.53 -0.81 -6.77
C ALA A 122 -7.30 -1.95 -7.78
N ASP A 123 -8.27 -2.83 -7.99
CA ASP A 123 -8.18 -3.90 -8.99
C ASP A 123 -8.10 -3.34 -10.42
N GLN A 124 -8.89 -2.34 -10.75
CA GLN A 124 -8.83 -1.65 -12.05
C GLN A 124 -7.48 -0.97 -12.27
N LEU A 125 -6.94 -0.31 -11.23
CA LEU A 125 -5.59 0.28 -11.28
C LEU A 125 -4.51 -0.78 -11.50
N ALA A 126 -4.58 -1.90 -10.78
CA ALA A 126 -3.62 -2.99 -10.93
C ALA A 126 -3.64 -3.58 -12.35
N LYS A 127 -4.83 -3.74 -12.95
CA LYS A 127 -4.99 -4.17 -14.35
C LYS A 127 -4.37 -3.16 -15.32
N ARG A 128 -4.61 -1.86 -15.11
CA ARG A 128 -4.03 -0.78 -15.91
C ARG A 128 -2.50 -0.78 -15.83
N TYR A 129 -1.94 -0.85 -14.62
CA TYR A 129 -0.48 -0.88 -14.43
C TYR A 129 0.15 -2.14 -15.03
N ARG A 130 -0.54 -3.28 -14.99
CA ARG A 130 -0.07 -4.50 -15.65
C ARG A 130 -0.01 -4.33 -17.17
N ALA A 131 -1.04 -3.74 -17.77
CA ALA A 131 -1.07 -3.48 -19.21
C ALA A 131 0.02 -2.46 -19.63
N GLN A 132 0.27 -1.44 -18.81
CA GLN A 132 1.35 -0.48 -19.04
C GLN A 132 2.72 -1.16 -18.96
N LEU A 133 2.97 -1.96 -17.92
CA LEU A 133 4.22 -2.69 -17.73
C LEU A 133 4.49 -3.61 -18.93
N ALA A 134 3.50 -4.39 -19.36
CA ALA A 134 3.66 -5.29 -20.49
C ALA A 134 4.08 -4.59 -21.80
N ARG A 135 3.74 -3.30 -21.96
CA ARG A 135 4.14 -2.50 -23.14
C ARG A 135 5.59 -1.98 -23.06
N CYS A 136 6.11 -1.73 -21.87
CA CYS A 136 7.44 -1.15 -21.67
C CYS A 136 8.47 -2.15 -21.11
N GLU A 137 8.06 -3.35 -20.74
CA GLU A 137 8.94 -4.34 -20.09
C GLU A 137 10.15 -4.68 -20.95
N THR A 138 9.94 -4.87 -22.27
CA THR A 138 11.03 -5.13 -23.22
C THR A 138 12.00 -3.94 -23.30
N GLN A 139 11.49 -2.71 -23.27
CA GLN A 139 12.32 -1.49 -23.30
C GLN A 139 13.12 -1.35 -22.01
N LEU A 140 12.52 -1.62 -20.85
CA LEU A 140 13.19 -1.58 -19.56
C LEU A 140 14.28 -2.66 -19.46
N ALA A 141 14.01 -3.88 -19.92
CA ALA A 141 14.98 -4.97 -19.95
C ALA A 141 16.19 -4.63 -20.82
N THR A 142 15.97 -4.03 -21.98
CA THR A 142 17.06 -3.61 -22.88
C THR A 142 17.83 -2.40 -22.38
N SER A 143 17.19 -1.49 -21.64
CA SER A 143 17.89 -0.34 -21.04
C SER A 143 18.77 -0.76 -19.86
N SER A 144 18.33 -1.71 -19.03
CA SER A 144 19.13 -2.21 -17.92
C SER A 144 20.40 -2.95 -18.36
N SER A 145 20.38 -3.61 -19.52
CA SER A 145 21.55 -4.27 -20.07
C SER A 145 22.63 -3.30 -20.59
N ARG A 146 22.29 -2.02 -20.85
CA ARG A 146 23.24 -1.00 -21.29
C ARG A 146 24.11 -0.43 -20.14
N TRP A 147 23.67 -0.53 -18.91
CA TRP A 147 24.41 0.04 -17.75
C TRP A 147 25.59 -0.81 -17.28
N TRP A 148 25.68 -2.08 -17.75
CA TRP A 148 26.75 -3.03 -17.38
C TRP A 148 27.79 -3.20 -18.50
N ALA A 149 27.73 -2.38 -19.55
CA ALA A 149 28.62 -2.48 -20.72
C ALA A 149 29.72 -1.40 -20.75
N PHE A 150 30.04 -0.78 -19.57
CA PHE A 150 31.20 0.13 -19.43
C PHE A 150 32.10 -0.30 -18.28
#